data_35f1803fa295feaaec87a79940ec3f83
#
_entry.id   35f1803fa295feaaec87a79940ec3f83
#
_cell.length_a   1.000
_cell.length_b   1.000
_cell.length_c   1.000
_cell.angle_alpha   90.00
_cell.angle_beta   90.00
_cell.angle_gamma   90.00
#
_symmetry.space_group_name_H-M   'P 1'
#
loop_
_entity.id
_entity.type
_entity.pdbx_description
1 polymer ?
#
loop_
_entity_poly.entity_id
_entity_poly.type
_entity_poly.pdbx_seq_one_letter_code
_entity_poly.pdbx_strand_id
1 'polypeptide(L)'
;MNRAFWITATSAAFMLAPLLAGTATAGADTVNWDAIADCESGGNWSTDTGNGAYGGLQFKPTTWAAHGGIGSPASASREEQIRVAENVLATQGIGAWPKCGVRGGAPAGWAAPSAPTGCQTVRPGAVLGIFDLRRICTTFLDPLAAFGVPR
;
A
#
# COMPACT_ATOMS: atom_id res chain seq x y z
N MET A 1 -77.38 17.43 -16.67
CA MET A 1 -77.06 16.71 -15.42
C MET A 1 -75.64 16.17 -15.53
N ASN A 2 -74.62 17.01 -15.22
CA ASN A 2 -73.25 16.67 -15.38
C ASN A 2 -72.65 16.44 -13.99
N ARG A 3 -72.26 15.20 -13.73
CA ARG A 3 -71.55 14.85 -12.49
C ARG A 3 -70.02 14.88 -12.77
N ALA A 4 -69.39 15.92 -12.28
CA ALA A 4 -67.94 16.02 -12.30
C ALA A 4 -67.37 15.11 -11.21
N PHE A 5 -66.51 14.14 -11.60
CA PHE A 5 -65.75 13.32 -10.70
C PHE A 5 -64.44 14.06 -10.39
N TRP A 6 -64.25 14.44 -9.14
CA TRP A 6 -62.98 14.95 -8.63
C TRP A 6 -62.07 13.79 -8.27
N ILE A 7 -60.97 13.61 -9.02
CA ILE A 7 -59.91 12.67 -8.72
C ILE A 7 -58.87 13.44 -7.88
N THR A 8 -58.83 13.14 -6.60
CA THR A 8 -57.77 13.63 -5.72
C THR A 8 -56.51 12.81 -5.94
N ALA A 9 -55.51 13.40 -6.61
CA ALA A 9 -54.18 12.83 -6.73
C ALA A 9 -53.39 13.04 -5.41
N THR A 10 -53.21 11.99 -4.65
CA THR A 10 -52.27 11.99 -3.49
C THR A 10 -50.86 11.81 -4.00
N SER A 11 -50.10 12.91 -4.02
CA SER A 11 -48.69 12.91 -4.31
C SER A 11 -47.93 12.35 -3.12
N ALA A 12 -47.43 11.12 -3.20
CA ALA A 12 -46.48 10.56 -2.26
C ALA A 12 -45.11 11.16 -2.59
N ALA A 13 -44.69 12.11 -1.77
CA ALA A 13 -43.32 12.63 -1.83
C ALA A 13 -42.34 11.59 -1.28
N PHE A 14 -41.62 10.90 -2.18
CA PHE A 14 -40.46 10.08 -1.80
C PHE A 14 -39.31 11.01 -1.42
N MET A 15 -39.07 11.14 -0.13
CA MET A 15 -37.86 11.77 0.40
C MET A 15 -36.68 10.84 0.11
N LEU A 16 -35.94 11.08 -0.98
CA LEU A 16 -34.60 10.54 -1.16
C LEU A 16 -33.67 11.25 -0.18
N ALA A 17 -33.32 10.59 0.91
CA ALA A 17 -32.22 11.01 1.75
C ALA A 17 -30.91 10.76 1.00
N PRO A 18 -30.02 11.76 0.79
CA PRO A 18 -28.70 11.49 0.25
C PRO A 18 -27.89 10.73 1.31
N LEU A 19 -27.56 9.48 1.02
CA LEU A 19 -26.48 8.79 1.73
C LEU A 19 -25.19 9.54 1.42
N LEU A 20 -24.77 10.40 2.34
CA LEU A 20 -23.41 10.90 2.40
C LEU A 20 -22.51 9.72 2.74
N ALA A 21 -22.12 8.95 1.71
CA ALA A 21 -21.01 8.04 1.81
C ALA A 21 -19.77 8.92 2.04
N GLY A 22 -19.45 9.14 3.31
CA GLY A 22 -18.16 9.69 3.70
C GLY A 22 -17.09 8.76 3.13
N THR A 23 -16.43 9.18 2.05
CA THR A 23 -15.18 8.57 1.64
C THR A 23 -14.19 8.86 2.76
N ALA A 24 -14.03 7.89 3.67
CA ALA A 24 -12.85 7.86 4.50
C ALA A 24 -11.68 7.76 3.53
N THR A 25 -11.03 8.88 3.26
CA THR A 25 -9.67 8.88 2.75
C THR A 25 -8.87 8.20 3.85
N ALA A 26 -8.64 6.88 3.71
CA ALA A 26 -7.55 6.26 4.40
C ALA A 26 -6.33 7.10 4.02
N GLY A 27 -5.80 7.86 4.98
CA GLY A 27 -4.50 8.48 4.84
C GLY A 27 -3.55 7.32 4.58
N ALA A 28 -3.22 7.08 3.32
CA ALA A 28 -2.07 6.26 3.01
C ALA A 28 -0.92 6.99 3.68
N ASP A 29 -0.29 6.34 4.66
CA ASP A 29 0.96 6.83 5.22
C ASP A 29 1.91 6.98 4.03
N THR A 30 2.05 8.21 3.54
CA THR A 30 2.84 8.50 2.36
C THR A 30 4.31 8.34 2.73
N VAL A 31 5.07 7.68 1.88
CA VAL A 31 6.52 7.57 2.05
C VAL A 31 7.12 8.97 2.09
N ASN A 32 7.98 9.23 3.07
CA ASN A 32 8.74 10.46 3.14
C ASN A 32 9.90 10.42 2.13
N TRP A 33 9.61 10.79 0.89
CA TRP A 33 10.59 10.78 -0.20
C TRP A 33 11.73 11.77 0.01
N ASP A 34 11.50 12.87 0.74
CA ASP A 34 12.58 13.81 1.07
C ASP A 34 13.59 13.17 2.00
N ALA A 35 13.15 12.42 3.00
CA ALA A 35 14.06 11.70 3.91
C ALA A 35 14.88 10.62 3.18
N ILE A 36 14.32 9.99 2.14
CA ILE A 36 15.06 9.07 1.28
C ILE A 36 16.07 9.83 0.43
N ALA A 37 15.66 10.95 -0.21
CA ALA A 37 16.54 11.79 -1.01
C ALA A 37 17.70 12.37 -0.20
N ASP A 38 17.43 12.81 1.03
CA ASP A 38 18.50 13.27 1.95
C ASP A 38 19.54 12.19 2.19
N CYS A 39 19.11 10.95 2.30
CA CYS A 39 20.03 9.82 2.51
C CYS A 39 20.75 9.41 1.22
N GLU A 40 20.08 9.42 0.05
CA GLU A 40 20.63 8.96 -1.22
C GLU A 40 21.55 9.99 -1.89
N SER A 41 21.20 11.27 -1.81
CA SER A 41 21.84 12.36 -2.56
C SER A 41 22.15 13.61 -1.73
N GLY A 42 21.92 13.57 -0.42
CA GLY A 42 21.99 14.77 0.42
C GLY A 42 20.87 15.78 0.11
N GLY A 43 19.72 15.31 -0.39
CA GLY A 43 18.58 16.16 -0.75
C GLY A 43 18.73 16.89 -2.08
N ASN A 44 19.77 16.61 -2.85
CA ASN A 44 19.96 17.22 -4.16
C ASN A 44 19.20 16.49 -5.26
N TRP A 45 18.04 17.01 -5.63
CA TRP A 45 17.18 16.43 -6.66
C TRP A 45 17.75 16.46 -8.08
N SER A 46 18.80 17.23 -8.33
CA SER A 46 19.51 17.31 -9.62
C SER A 46 20.84 16.57 -9.63
N THR A 47 21.04 15.63 -8.72
CA THR A 47 22.32 14.90 -8.58
C THR A 47 22.65 14.11 -9.84
N ASP A 48 23.84 14.38 -10.38
CA ASP A 48 24.50 13.62 -11.45
C ASP A 48 26.00 13.61 -11.16
N THR A 49 26.47 12.55 -10.50
CA THR A 49 27.90 12.41 -10.13
C THR A 49 28.64 11.45 -11.03
N GLY A 50 28.02 10.96 -12.09
CA GLY A 50 28.60 10.00 -13.02
C GLY A 50 28.71 8.57 -12.47
N ASN A 51 28.09 8.27 -11.32
CA ASN A 51 28.08 6.94 -10.71
C ASN A 51 27.04 5.99 -11.33
N GLY A 52 26.30 6.44 -12.35
CA GLY A 52 25.24 5.70 -13.04
C GLY A 52 23.89 5.70 -12.31
N ALA A 53 23.75 6.54 -11.26
CA ALA A 53 22.51 6.81 -10.58
C ALA A 53 22.23 8.32 -10.57
N TYR A 54 20.97 8.73 -10.74
CA TYR A 54 20.61 10.09 -11.09
C TYR A 54 19.45 10.61 -10.25
N GLY A 55 19.45 11.92 -10.01
CA GLY A 55 18.39 12.60 -9.27
C GLY A 55 18.47 12.40 -7.76
N GLY A 56 17.53 12.99 -7.03
CA GLY A 56 17.47 12.95 -5.58
C GLY A 56 17.33 11.54 -5.03
N LEU A 57 16.61 10.67 -5.74
CA LEU A 57 16.33 9.29 -5.35
C LEU A 57 17.26 8.25 -5.99
N GLN A 58 18.32 8.70 -6.67
CA GLN A 58 19.39 7.88 -7.26
C GLN A 58 18.85 6.78 -8.19
N PHE A 59 17.99 7.14 -9.12
CA PHE A 59 17.46 6.22 -10.13
C PHE A 59 18.53 5.74 -11.10
N LYS A 60 18.49 4.45 -11.40
CA LYS A 60 19.14 3.92 -12.60
C LYS A 60 18.31 4.27 -13.84
N PRO A 61 18.93 4.62 -14.99
CA PRO A 61 18.20 4.99 -16.20
C PRO A 61 17.20 3.92 -16.67
N THR A 62 17.54 2.65 -16.53
CA THR A 62 16.68 1.54 -16.89
C THR A 62 15.44 1.46 -15.98
N THR A 63 15.61 1.62 -14.67
CA THR A 63 14.50 1.63 -13.71
C THR A 63 13.62 2.85 -13.95
N TRP A 64 14.21 4.02 -14.18
CA TRP A 64 13.50 5.25 -14.49
C TRP A 64 12.57 5.09 -15.69
N ALA A 65 13.12 4.63 -16.83
CA ALA A 65 12.35 4.44 -18.05
C ALA A 65 11.27 3.35 -17.91
N ALA A 66 11.58 2.25 -17.24
CA ALA A 66 10.63 1.15 -17.04
C ALA A 66 9.41 1.54 -16.18
N HIS A 67 9.54 2.59 -15.35
CA HIS A 67 8.46 3.07 -14.47
C HIS A 67 7.87 4.41 -14.93
N GLY A 68 8.05 4.75 -16.21
CA GLY A 68 7.38 5.86 -16.86
C GLY A 68 8.09 7.22 -16.70
N GLY A 69 9.37 7.20 -16.35
CA GLY A 69 10.20 8.41 -16.39
C GLY A 69 10.68 8.71 -17.81
N ILE A 70 10.72 9.98 -18.18
CA ILE A 70 11.17 10.45 -19.50
C ILE A 70 12.43 11.30 -19.31
N GLY A 71 13.41 11.12 -20.20
CA GLY A 71 14.68 11.83 -20.11
C GLY A 71 15.54 11.40 -18.94
N SER A 72 16.34 12.33 -18.39
CA SER A 72 17.20 12.05 -17.24
C SER A 72 16.49 12.34 -15.92
N PRO A 73 16.60 11.46 -14.92
CA PRO A 73 16.08 11.76 -13.58
C PRO A 73 16.66 13.05 -12.99
N ALA A 74 17.94 13.35 -13.25
CA ALA A 74 18.59 14.54 -12.71
C ALA A 74 18.06 15.86 -13.31
N SER A 75 17.38 15.77 -14.47
CA SER A 75 16.72 16.93 -15.12
C SER A 75 15.23 16.99 -14.84
N ALA A 76 14.67 15.96 -14.20
CA ALA A 76 13.25 15.92 -13.85
C ALA A 76 12.98 16.71 -12.56
N SER A 77 11.76 17.26 -12.43
CA SER A 77 11.35 17.90 -11.18
C SER A 77 11.29 16.90 -10.02
N ARG A 78 11.32 17.40 -8.79
CA ARG A 78 11.14 16.60 -7.59
C ARG A 78 9.85 15.79 -7.66
N GLU A 79 8.76 16.43 -8.06
CA GLU A 79 7.43 15.82 -8.13
C GLU A 79 7.39 14.69 -9.16
N GLU A 80 8.06 14.86 -10.29
CA GLU A 80 8.17 13.83 -11.32
C GLU A 80 9.01 12.65 -10.83
N GLN A 81 10.10 12.92 -10.13
CA GLN A 81 10.90 11.86 -9.52
C GLN A 81 10.10 11.08 -8.47
N ILE A 82 9.30 11.75 -7.64
CA ILE A 82 8.42 11.10 -6.67
C ILE A 82 7.35 10.27 -7.39
N ARG A 83 6.73 10.79 -8.44
CA ARG A 83 5.74 10.05 -9.23
C ARG A 83 6.31 8.72 -9.76
N VAL A 84 7.53 8.74 -10.28
CA VAL A 84 8.19 7.52 -10.75
C VAL A 84 8.57 6.63 -9.58
N ALA A 85 8.99 7.20 -8.45
CA ALA A 85 9.30 6.45 -7.23
C ALA A 85 8.08 5.68 -6.69
N GLU A 86 6.90 6.28 -6.73
CA GLU A 86 5.64 5.61 -6.38
C GLU A 86 5.35 4.41 -7.29
N ASN A 87 5.63 4.51 -8.59
CA ASN A 87 5.50 3.39 -9.52
C ASN A 87 6.51 2.26 -9.22
N VAL A 88 7.74 2.62 -8.85
CA VAL A 88 8.74 1.64 -8.39
C VAL A 88 8.30 1.00 -7.08
N LEU A 89 7.82 1.80 -6.14
CA LEU A 89 7.30 1.33 -4.85
C LEU A 89 6.17 0.31 -5.05
N ALA A 90 5.24 0.59 -5.97
CA ALA A 90 4.11 -0.28 -6.26
C ALA A 90 4.53 -1.67 -6.80
N THR A 91 5.68 -1.75 -7.48
CA THR A 91 6.14 -2.98 -8.17
C THR A 91 7.26 -3.69 -7.44
N GLN A 92 8.20 -2.95 -6.84
CA GLN A 92 9.41 -3.48 -6.21
C GLN A 92 9.41 -3.29 -4.68
N GLY A 93 8.48 -2.49 -4.15
CA GLY A 93 8.45 -2.12 -2.75
C GLY A 93 9.58 -1.17 -2.36
N ILE A 94 9.61 -0.80 -1.08
CA ILE A 94 10.63 0.11 -0.53
C ILE A 94 12.05 -0.47 -0.59
N GLY A 95 12.19 -1.78 -0.77
CA GLY A 95 13.47 -2.47 -0.97
C GLY A 95 14.24 -2.04 -2.22
N ALA A 96 13.61 -1.29 -3.15
CA ALA A 96 14.31 -0.63 -4.25
C ALA A 96 15.36 0.38 -3.76
N TRP A 97 15.20 0.90 -2.54
CA TRP A 97 16.15 1.75 -1.81
C TRP A 97 16.67 1.02 -0.54
N PRO A 98 17.56 0.03 -0.68
CA PRO A 98 17.87 -0.92 0.40
C PRO A 98 18.54 -0.27 1.63
N LYS A 99 19.23 0.86 1.46
CA LYS A 99 19.87 1.59 2.55
C LYS A 99 18.99 2.72 3.08
N CYS A 100 18.38 3.48 2.19
CA CYS A 100 17.70 4.73 2.53
C CYS A 100 16.18 4.59 2.63
N GLY A 101 15.57 3.54 2.08
CA GLY A 101 14.13 3.32 2.12
C GLY A 101 13.54 3.29 3.53
N VAL A 102 14.29 2.77 4.50
CA VAL A 102 13.87 2.75 5.91
C VAL A 102 13.67 4.14 6.51
N ARG A 103 14.28 5.18 5.94
CA ARG A 103 14.14 6.58 6.38
C ARG A 103 12.84 7.21 5.91
N GLY A 104 12.27 6.67 4.84
CA GLY A 104 10.99 7.14 4.29
C GLY A 104 9.79 6.79 5.16
N GLY A 105 9.97 5.99 6.21
CA GLY A 105 8.84 5.48 6.98
C GLY A 105 7.94 4.67 6.04
N ALA A 106 8.19 3.38 5.86
CA ALA A 106 7.30 2.55 5.06
C ALA A 106 5.88 2.63 5.61
N PRO A 107 4.87 2.87 4.78
CA PRO A 107 3.48 2.71 5.19
C PRO A 107 3.30 1.35 5.88
N ALA A 108 2.52 1.28 6.92
CA ALA A 108 2.33 0.06 7.72
C ALA A 108 1.87 -1.18 6.91
N GLY A 109 1.47 -0.98 5.63
CA GLY A 109 1.11 -2.05 4.69
C GLY A 109 2.24 -2.50 3.75
N TRP A 110 3.40 -1.82 3.72
CA TRP A 110 4.54 -2.12 2.83
C TRP A 110 5.73 -2.78 3.55
N ALA A 111 5.62 -3.05 4.85
CA ALA A 111 6.39 -4.14 5.36
C ALA A 111 6.13 -5.30 4.39
N ALA A 112 7.17 -5.75 3.65
CA ALA A 112 7.08 -6.98 2.88
C ALA A 112 6.28 -7.94 3.76
N PRO A 113 5.21 -8.59 3.24
CA PRO A 113 4.45 -9.46 4.09
C PRO A 113 5.50 -10.37 4.73
N SER A 114 5.82 -10.09 5.99
CA SER A 114 6.49 -11.07 6.80
C SER A 114 5.58 -12.24 6.63
N ALA A 115 6.06 -13.24 5.87
CA ALA A 115 5.29 -14.43 5.58
C ALA A 115 4.62 -14.76 6.89
N PRO A 116 3.28 -14.86 6.94
CA PRO A 116 2.59 -15.07 8.18
C PRO A 116 3.33 -16.21 8.83
N THR A 117 4.08 -15.91 9.87
CA THR A 117 4.89 -16.91 10.55
C THR A 117 3.89 -17.82 11.21
N GLY A 118 3.43 -18.78 10.40
CA GLY A 118 2.63 -19.90 10.80
C GLY A 118 1.45 -19.52 11.68
N CYS A 119 0.83 -20.48 12.23
CA CYS A 119 -0.32 -20.44 13.12
C CYS A 119 -0.12 -19.64 14.43
N GLN A 120 0.96 -18.86 14.56
CA GLN A 120 1.25 -18.06 15.77
C GLN A 120 0.39 -16.80 15.88
N THR A 121 -0.15 -16.29 14.75
CA THR A 121 -1.08 -15.16 14.76
C THR A 121 -2.51 -15.52 15.11
N VAL A 122 -2.82 -16.82 15.18
CA VAL A 122 -4.13 -17.29 15.60
C VAL A 122 -4.20 -17.19 17.12
N ARG A 123 -5.07 -16.31 17.64
CA ARG A 123 -5.32 -16.22 19.09
C ARG A 123 -5.68 -17.60 19.62
N PRO A 124 -5.05 -18.05 20.72
CA PRO A 124 -5.48 -19.24 21.39
C PRO A 124 -6.89 -18.99 21.95
N GLY A 125 -7.85 -19.70 21.43
CA GLY A 125 -9.23 -19.60 21.85
C GLY A 125 -10.03 -20.75 21.25
N ALA A 126 -10.69 -21.53 22.10
CA ALA A 126 -11.58 -22.59 21.67
C ALA A 126 -12.85 -21.93 21.11
N VAL A 127 -13.13 -22.09 19.81
CA VAL A 127 -14.44 -21.81 19.26
C VAL A 127 -15.34 -22.97 19.68
N LEU A 128 -16.39 -22.68 20.45
CA LEU A 128 -17.32 -23.64 21.00
C LEU A 128 -16.70 -24.69 21.98
N GLY A 129 -15.54 -24.40 22.59
CA GLY A 129 -14.94 -25.23 23.63
C GLY A 129 -14.36 -26.58 23.18
N ILE A 130 -14.38 -26.89 21.87
CA ILE A 130 -14.03 -28.23 21.37
C ILE A 130 -12.84 -28.20 20.39
N PHE A 131 -12.63 -27.11 19.64
CA PHE A 131 -11.59 -27.04 18.62
C PHE A 131 -10.63 -25.87 18.86
N ASP A 132 -9.35 -26.17 19.05
CA ASP A 132 -8.28 -25.20 19.10
C ASP A 132 -7.82 -24.90 17.66
N LEU A 133 -8.21 -23.75 17.13
CA LEU A 133 -7.85 -23.30 15.77
C LEU A 133 -6.33 -23.27 15.53
N ARG A 134 -5.55 -23.08 16.59
CA ARG A 134 -4.09 -23.10 16.50
C ARG A 134 -3.58 -24.51 16.23
N ARG A 135 -4.16 -25.52 16.83
CA ARG A 135 -3.82 -26.93 16.57
C ARG A 135 -4.19 -27.36 15.16
N ILE A 136 -5.37 -26.94 14.69
CA ILE A 136 -5.80 -27.24 13.31
C ILE A 136 -4.85 -26.58 12.32
N CYS A 137 -4.49 -25.34 12.53
CA CYS A 137 -3.57 -24.61 11.67
C CYS A 137 -2.18 -25.28 11.61
N THR A 138 -1.60 -25.68 12.74
CA THR A 138 -0.29 -26.36 12.76
C THR A 138 -0.32 -27.72 12.10
N THR A 139 -1.43 -28.44 12.17
CA THR A 139 -1.54 -29.78 11.57
C THR A 139 -1.65 -29.73 10.05
N PHE A 140 -2.29 -28.67 9.49
CA PHE A 140 -2.51 -28.58 8.05
C PHE A 140 -1.43 -27.78 7.31
N LEU A 141 -0.79 -26.78 7.95
CA LEU A 141 0.15 -25.90 7.29
C LEU A 141 1.63 -26.21 7.60
N ASP A 142 1.91 -26.96 8.63
CA ASP A 142 3.27 -27.39 8.95
C ASP A 142 3.31 -28.89 9.33
N PRO A 143 3.18 -29.79 8.32
CA PRO A 143 3.18 -31.23 8.56
C PRO A 143 4.51 -31.73 9.13
N LEU A 144 5.62 -30.97 8.98
CA LEU A 144 6.92 -31.34 9.52
C LEU A 144 7.05 -31.05 11.03
N ALA A 145 6.32 -30.07 11.54
CA ALA A 145 6.28 -29.79 12.98
C ALA A 145 5.60 -30.90 13.77
N ALA A 146 4.71 -31.66 13.12
CA ALA A 146 4.01 -32.81 13.75
C ALA A 146 4.96 -33.97 14.00
N PHE A 147 6.11 -34.04 13.35
CA PHE A 147 7.10 -35.13 13.49
C PHE A 147 8.28 -34.78 14.40
N GLY A 148 8.22 -33.63 15.11
CA GLY A 148 9.21 -33.32 16.15
C GLY A 148 10.65 -33.12 15.67
N VAL A 149 10.86 -32.72 14.41
CA VAL A 149 12.20 -32.42 13.89
C VAL A 149 12.59 -30.99 14.30
N PRO A 150 13.57 -30.80 15.23
CA PRO A 150 14.06 -29.46 15.58
C PRO A 150 14.82 -28.88 14.41
N ARG A 151 14.63 -27.57 14.16
CA ARG A 151 15.42 -26.77 13.24
C ARG A 151 16.66 -26.26 13.92
#